data_a7d698584637b346f6249abcab71d613
#
_entry.id   a7d698584637b346f6249abcab71d613
#
_cell.length_a   1.000
_cell.length_b   1.000
_cell.length_c   1.000
_cell.angle_alpha   90.00
_cell.angle_beta   90.00
_cell.angle_gamma   90.00
#
_symmetry.space_group_name_H-M   'P 1'
#
loop_
_entity.id
_entity.type
_entity.pdbx_description
1 polymer ?
#
loop_
_entity_poly.entity_id
_entity_poly.type
_entity_poly.pdbx_seq_one_letter_code
_entity_poly.pdbx_strand_id
1 'polypeptide(L)'
;MTTQRTLTVVMTAIMLSGAFTACKSKKKAAEVPPPPDGETEVKVMCSGPEFFTDNKVFRANALGESMDQATAKKKAMSNARADLAAAINTKVKAVVDNYVNSREMQNREEVGERYEALAREVVDQQLTGTKTICEKMMKVNSTGNYKCYVAIELSAQELLSAYNERLSSDERLRIDYDYEKFKETFEKEMQKLSDR
;
A
#
# COMPACT_ATOMS: atom_id res chain seq x y z
N MET A 1 15.60 93.66 12.06
CA MET A 1 14.99 93.91 13.40
C MET A 1 14.24 92.70 13.84
N THR A 2 14.67 92.26 14.98
CA THR A 2 13.94 91.50 16.01
C THR A 2 13.53 90.08 15.66
N THR A 3 14.35 89.12 16.05
CA THR A 3 14.39 88.44 17.34
C THR A 3 13.01 87.87 17.74
N GLN A 4 12.84 86.61 17.90
CA GLN A 4 13.06 85.86 19.12
C GLN A 4 12.46 84.43 19.01
N ARG A 5 13.28 83.58 19.34
CA ARG A 5 13.16 82.58 20.45
C ARG A 5 12.15 81.52 20.26
N THR A 6 12.67 80.41 19.81
CA THR A 6 12.96 79.22 20.61
C THR A 6 11.88 78.80 21.60
N LEU A 7 11.31 77.66 21.34
CA LEU A 7 11.20 76.72 22.43
C LEU A 7 11.31 75.31 21.89
N THR A 8 12.43 74.78 22.23
CA THR A 8 12.76 73.38 21.99
C THR A 8 11.86 72.49 22.90
N VAL A 9 10.98 71.78 22.35
CA VAL A 9 10.38 70.65 23.05
C VAL A 9 10.94 69.39 22.43
N VAL A 10 11.93 68.87 23.12
CA VAL A 10 12.46 67.53 22.89
C VAL A 10 11.42 66.54 23.37
N MET A 11 10.66 66.02 22.45
CA MET A 11 9.77 64.92 22.73
C MET A 11 10.48 63.63 22.30
N THR A 12 11.17 63.04 23.24
CA THR A 12 11.78 61.71 23.14
C THR A 12 10.67 60.68 22.98
N ALA A 13 10.35 60.36 21.73
CA ALA A 13 9.54 59.18 21.42
C ALA A 13 10.42 57.95 21.56
N ILE A 14 10.30 57.28 22.67
CA ILE A 14 10.87 55.95 22.89
C ILE A 14 10.09 54.98 21.98
N MET A 15 10.67 54.65 20.83
CA MET A 15 10.23 53.55 19.99
C MET A 15 10.54 52.23 20.74
N LEU A 16 9.55 51.68 21.45
CA LEU A 16 9.58 50.30 21.93
C LEU A 16 9.44 49.40 20.70
N SER A 17 10.55 49.08 20.05
CA SER A 17 10.60 48.00 19.05
C SER A 17 10.46 46.66 19.76
N GLY A 18 9.21 46.23 19.90
CA GLY A 18 8.89 44.88 20.32
C GLY A 18 9.33 43.87 19.25
N ALA A 19 10.50 43.30 19.44
CA ALA A 19 10.92 42.12 18.69
C ALA A 19 10.00 40.97 19.02
N PHE A 20 8.99 40.74 18.18
CA PHE A 20 8.25 39.47 18.18
C PHE A 20 9.18 38.36 17.67
N THR A 21 9.94 37.78 18.59
CA THR A 21 10.57 36.48 18.34
C THR A 21 9.48 35.44 18.24
N ALA A 22 9.01 35.19 17.02
CA ALA A 22 8.17 34.04 16.72
C ALA A 22 8.98 32.77 17.00
N CYS A 23 8.90 32.26 18.21
CA CYS A 23 9.32 30.90 18.52
C CYS A 23 8.49 29.94 17.65
N LYS A 24 9.02 29.52 16.50
CA LYS A 24 8.60 28.31 15.83
C LYS A 24 8.89 27.16 16.76
N SER A 25 7.93 26.80 17.62
CA SER A 25 7.97 25.54 18.31
C SER A 25 7.90 24.44 17.26
N LYS A 26 9.04 23.85 16.93
CA LYS A 26 9.06 22.56 16.25
C LYS A 26 8.26 21.63 17.17
N LYS A 27 7.05 21.24 16.74
CA LYS A 27 6.35 20.11 17.35
C LYS A 27 7.34 18.96 17.27
N LYS A 28 7.99 18.64 18.41
CA LYS A 28 8.64 17.34 18.56
C LYS A 28 7.55 16.32 18.27
N ALA A 29 7.76 15.50 17.25
CA ALA A 29 6.97 14.30 17.07
C ALA A 29 6.96 13.62 18.44
N ALA A 30 5.77 13.26 18.92
CA ALA A 30 5.64 12.57 20.19
C ALA A 30 6.55 11.33 20.11
N GLU A 31 7.60 11.31 20.92
CA GLU A 31 8.44 10.14 21.09
C GLU A 31 7.54 9.04 21.64
N VAL A 32 7.30 8.02 20.84
CA VAL A 32 6.61 6.81 21.29
C VAL A 32 7.45 6.27 22.47
N PRO A 33 6.85 6.06 23.65
CA PRO A 33 7.60 5.53 24.79
C PRO A 33 8.25 4.20 24.37
N PRO A 34 9.51 3.95 24.79
CA PRO A 34 10.18 2.69 24.47
C PRO A 34 9.33 1.52 24.98
N PRO A 35 9.24 0.45 24.18
CA PRO A 35 8.47 -0.73 24.57
C PRO A 35 9.04 -1.28 25.88
N PRO A 36 8.17 -1.75 26.81
CA PRO A 36 8.63 -2.45 27.99
C PRO A 36 9.42 -3.70 27.57
N ASP A 37 10.40 -4.11 28.35
CA ASP A 37 11.15 -5.36 28.22
C ASP A 37 12.31 -5.41 27.20
N GLY A 38 12.93 -4.27 26.88
CA GLY A 38 14.17 -4.26 26.09
C GLY A 38 13.98 -4.56 24.60
N GLU A 39 12.75 -4.52 24.09
CA GLU A 39 12.45 -4.59 22.66
C GLU A 39 12.79 -3.27 21.97
N THR A 40 13.25 -3.35 20.73
CA THR A 40 13.54 -2.18 19.90
C THR A 40 12.75 -2.26 18.61
N GLU A 41 11.98 -1.22 18.30
CA GLU A 41 11.29 -1.11 17.02
C GLU A 41 12.29 -1.06 15.87
N VAL A 42 12.14 -1.96 14.90
CA VAL A 42 12.97 -1.98 13.69
C VAL A 42 12.20 -1.33 12.55
N LYS A 43 12.68 -0.20 12.05
CA LYS A 43 12.19 0.40 10.82
C LYS A 43 12.67 -0.41 9.61
N VAL A 44 11.73 -1.09 8.95
CA VAL A 44 11.99 -1.80 7.69
C VAL A 44 11.71 -0.86 6.53
N MET A 45 12.62 -0.83 5.54
CA MET A 45 12.44 0.00 4.34
C MET A 45 11.34 -0.58 3.43
N CYS A 46 10.64 0.27 2.70
CA CYS A 46 9.52 -0.10 1.83
C CYS A 46 8.42 -0.87 2.58
N SER A 47 8.29 -0.65 3.89
CA SER A 47 7.22 -1.18 4.72
C SER A 47 6.67 -0.07 5.60
N GLY A 48 5.37 0.00 5.74
CA GLY A 48 4.69 1.06 6.47
C GLY A 48 3.25 1.16 5.99
N PRO A 49 2.42 2.00 6.61
CA PRO A 49 1.01 2.13 6.25
C PRO A 49 0.78 2.48 4.77
N GLU A 50 1.70 3.24 4.16
CA GLU A 50 1.65 3.62 2.75
C GLU A 50 1.83 2.44 1.78
N PHE A 51 2.35 1.31 2.28
CA PHE A 51 2.56 0.08 1.51
C PHE A 51 1.56 -1.03 1.88
N PHE A 52 0.53 -0.71 2.65
CA PHE A 52 -0.52 -1.69 2.97
C PHE A 52 -1.53 -1.78 1.83
N THR A 53 -2.10 -2.97 1.66
CA THR A 53 -3.23 -3.20 0.77
C THR A 53 -4.44 -2.40 1.26
N ASP A 54 -5.14 -1.78 0.33
CA ASP A 54 -6.39 -1.06 0.57
C ASP A 54 -7.52 -1.55 -0.38
N ASN A 55 -8.64 -0.84 -0.42
CA ASN A 55 -9.78 -1.23 -1.27
C ASN A 55 -9.58 -0.98 -2.77
N LYS A 56 -8.49 -0.33 -3.18
CA LYS A 56 -8.19 0.00 -4.58
C LYS A 56 -7.02 -0.78 -5.14
N VAL A 57 -6.06 -1.13 -4.29
CA VAL A 57 -4.82 -1.78 -4.70
C VAL A 57 -4.41 -2.87 -3.73
N PHE A 58 -3.92 -3.96 -4.27
CA PHE A 58 -3.18 -4.96 -3.52
C PHE A 58 -1.71 -4.56 -3.47
N ARG A 59 -1.09 -4.67 -2.30
CA ARG A 59 0.34 -4.39 -2.12
C ARG A 59 1.01 -5.50 -1.37
N ALA A 60 2.28 -5.72 -1.69
CA ALA A 60 3.18 -6.59 -0.93
C ALA A 60 4.57 -5.97 -0.93
N ASN A 61 5.29 -6.20 0.16
CA ASN A 61 6.68 -5.81 0.30
C ASN A 61 7.53 -7.02 0.68
N ALA A 62 8.78 -7.03 0.23
CA ALA A 62 9.68 -8.12 0.55
C ALA A 62 11.14 -7.66 0.57
N LEU A 63 11.97 -8.51 1.17
CA LEU A 63 13.42 -8.39 1.22
C LEU A 63 14.05 -9.53 0.44
N GLY A 64 15.13 -9.21 -0.31
CA GLY A 64 16.05 -10.19 -0.87
C GLY A 64 17.47 -9.86 -0.46
N GLU A 65 18.25 -10.86 -0.06
CA GLU A 65 19.65 -10.73 0.29
C GLU A 65 20.53 -11.65 -0.56
N SER A 66 21.68 -11.12 -1.01
CA SER A 66 22.68 -11.87 -1.78
C SER A 66 24.03 -11.17 -1.75
N MET A 67 25.10 -11.91 -2.04
CA MET A 67 26.42 -11.34 -2.32
C MET A 67 26.43 -10.54 -3.63
N ASP A 68 25.56 -10.88 -4.56
CA ASP A 68 25.36 -10.18 -5.83
C ASP A 68 24.13 -9.27 -5.80
N GLN A 69 24.30 -8.01 -6.21
CA GLN A 69 23.27 -6.98 -6.16
C GLN A 69 22.04 -7.32 -7.04
N ALA A 70 22.28 -7.82 -8.25
CA ALA A 70 21.19 -8.17 -9.18
C ALA A 70 20.40 -9.37 -8.65
N THR A 71 21.08 -10.33 -8.05
CA THR A 71 20.46 -11.49 -7.41
C THR A 71 19.64 -11.08 -6.18
N ALA A 72 20.13 -10.15 -5.35
CA ALA A 72 19.38 -9.62 -4.22
C ALA A 72 18.05 -8.97 -4.69
N LYS A 73 18.10 -8.16 -5.76
CA LYS A 73 16.90 -7.57 -6.37
C LYS A 73 15.94 -8.63 -6.92
N LYS A 74 16.44 -9.62 -7.66
CA LYS A 74 15.59 -10.71 -8.20
C LYS A 74 14.89 -11.48 -7.09
N LYS A 75 15.58 -11.81 -5.99
CA LYS A 75 15.00 -12.47 -4.82
C LYS A 75 13.89 -11.61 -4.19
N ALA A 76 14.14 -10.32 -3.96
CA ALA A 76 13.16 -9.41 -3.40
C ALA A 76 11.88 -9.34 -4.26
N MET A 77 12.05 -9.18 -5.58
CA MET A 77 10.92 -9.13 -6.51
C MET A 77 10.14 -10.45 -6.57
N SER A 78 10.84 -11.59 -6.55
CA SER A 78 10.20 -12.92 -6.53
C SER A 78 9.39 -13.12 -5.25
N ASN A 79 9.97 -12.79 -4.10
CA ASN A 79 9.29 -12.91 -2.81
C ASN A 79 8.05 -11.98 -2.77
N ALA A 80 8.20 -10.72 -3.17
CA ALA A 80 7.09 -9.77 -3.18
C ALA A 80 5.93 -10.24 -4.07
N ARG A 81 6.22 -10.80 -5.25
CA ARG A 81 5.19 -11.36 -6.14
C ARG A 81 4.52 -12.59 -5.53
N ALA A 82 5.26 -13.47 -4.88
CA ALA A 82 4.70 -14.63 -4.20
C ALA A 82 3.76 -14.22 -3.06
N ASP A 83 4.17 -13.24 -2.25
CA ASP A 83 3.34 -12.73 -1.14
C ASP A 83 2.09 -12.01 -1.69
N LEU A 84 2.22 -11.23 -2.76
CA LEU A 84 1.10 -10.57 -3.42
C LEU A 84 0.11 -11.59 -4.00
N ALA A 85 0.62 -12.64 -4.67
CA ALA A 85 -0.20 -13.73 -5.19
C ALA A 85 -1.00 -14.42 -4.08
N ALA A 86 -0.36 -14.75 -2.97
CA ALA A 86 -1.01 -15.39 -1.83
C ALA A 86 -2.12 -14.53 -1.23
N ALA A 87 -1.86 -13.21 -1.07
CA ALA A 87 -2.83 -12.26 -0.56
C ALA A 87 -4.06 -12.14 -1.49
N ILE A 88 -3.81 -12.01 -2.81
CA ILE A 88 -4.87 -11.91 -3.81
C ILE A 88 -5.68 -13.22 -3.84
N ASN A 89 -5.03 -14.38 -3.92
CA ASN A 89 -5.71 -15.68 -3.98
C ASN A 89 -6.61 -15.90 -2.75
N THR A 90 -6.14 -15.52 -1.56
CA THR A 90 -6.95 -15.59 -0.33
C THR A 90 -8.19 -14.71 -0.43
N LYS A 91 -8.06 -13.49 -0.95
CA LYS A 91 -9.19 -12.56 -1.08
C LYS A 91 -10.16 -13.02 -2.16
N VAL A 92 -9.64 -13.44 -3.30
CA VAL A 92 -10.47 -13.92 -4.42
C VAL A 92 -11.24 -15.18 -4.04
N LYS A 93 -10.62 -16.10 -3.29
CA LYS A 93 -11.34 -17.25 -2.76
C LYS A 93 -12.56 -16.81 -1.94
N ALA A 94 -12.41 -15.85 -1.04
CA ALA A 94 -13.53 -15.31 -0.27
C ALA A 94 -14.61 -14.66 -1.16
N VAL A 95 -14.21 -13.99 -2.24
CA VAL A 95 -15.16 -13.43 -3.24
C VAL A 95 -15.93 -14.55 -3.92
N VAL A 96 -15.25 -15.58 -4.41
CA VAL A 96 -15.85 -16.73 -5.10
C VAL A 96 -16.83 -17.46 -4.17
N ASP A 97 -16.39 -17.79 -2.95
CA ASP A 97 -17.23 -18.45 -1.95
C ASP A 97 -18.52 -17.66 -1.67
N ASN A 98 -18.40 -16.34 -1.45
CA ASN A 98 -19.54 -15.49 -1.19
C ASN A 98 -20.45 -15.32 -2.41
N TYR A 99 -19.87 -15.22 -3.60
CA TYR A 99 -20.63 -15.12 -4.85
C TYR A 99 -21.42 -16.40 -5.13
N VAL A 100 -20.78 -17.56 -5.09
CA VAL A 100 -21.41 -18.86 -5.33
C VAL A 100 -22.49 -19.15 -4.29
N ASN A 101 -22.22 -18.84 -3.00
CA ASN A 101 -23.19 -19.01 -1.92
C ASN A 101 -24.39 -18.08 -2.02
N SER A 102 -24.25 -16.92 -2.66
CA SER A 102 -25.34 -15.97 -2.86
C SER A 102 -26.30 -16.36 -3.99
N ARG A 103 -26.02 -17.44 -4.72
CA ARG A 103 -26.78 -17.89 -5.89
C ARG A 103 -27.35 -19.30 -5.67
N GLU A 104 -28.55 -19.52 -6.20
CA GLU A 104 -29.15 -20.86 -6.30
C GLU A 104 -28.57 -21.55 -7.53
N MET A 105 -27.41 -22.19 -7.38
CA MET A 105 -26.77 -22.96 -8.45
C MET A 105 -26.87 -24.45 -8.17
N GLN A 106 -27.11 -25.22 -9.24
CA GLN A 106 -26.89 -26.66 -9.21
C GLN A 106 -25.38 -26.92 -9.25
N ASN A 107 -24.91 -27.98 -8.55
CA ASN A 107 -23.48 -28.36 -8.51
C ASN A 107 -22.54 -27.23 -8.01
N ARG A 108 -22.89 -26.55 -6.91
CA ARG A 108 -22.11 -25.45 -6.32
C ARG A 108 -20.63 -25.75 -6.13
N GLU A 109 -20.29 -26.98 -5.73
CA GLU A 109 -18.93 -27.42 -5.49
C GLU A 109 -18.09 -27.39 -6.79
N GLU A 110 -18.59 -28.03 -7.86
CA GLU A 110 -17.93 -28.06 -9.17
C GLU A 110 -17.79 -26.64 -9.78
N VAL A 111 -18.84 -25.82 -9.63
CA VAL A 111 -18.83 -24.44 -10.10
C VAL A 111 -17.82 -23.62 -9.32
N GLY A 112 -17.78 -23.75 -7.98
CA GLY A 112 -16.82 -23.06 -7.12
C GLY A 112 -15.37 -23.40 -7.47
N GLU A 113 -15.06 -24.70 -7.63
CA GLU A 113 -13.73 -25.16 -8.05
C GLU A 113 -13.29 -24.57 -9.41
N ARG A 114 -14.23 -24.47 -10.35
CA ARG A 114 -13.98 -23.88 -11.67
C ARG A 114 -13.66 -22.38 -11.55
N TYR A 115 -14.44 -21.62 -10.76
CA TYR A 115 -14.16 -20.22 -10.47
C TYR A 115 -12.78 -20.03 -9.82
N GLU A 116 -12.44 -20.88 -8.84
CA GLU A 116 -11.13 -20.80 -8.18
C GLU A 116 -9.97 -21.14 -9.12
N ALA A 117 -10.14 -22.10 -10.04
CA ALA A 117 -9.11 -22.45 -11.02
C ALA A 117 -8.84 -21.29 -11.98
N LEU A 118 -9.89 -20.70 -12.55
CA LEU A 118 -9.77 -19.53 -13.42
C LEU A 118 -9.20 -18.32 -12.68
N ALA A 119 -9.58 -18.17 -11.41
CA ALA A 119 -9.06 -17.13 -10.56
C ALA A 119 -7.52 -17.18 -10.45
N ARG A 120 -6.97 -18.37 -10.21
CA ARG A 120 -5.51 -18.55 -10.13
C ARG A 120 -4.82 -18.21 -11.45
N GLU A 121 -5.37 -18.64 -12.58
CA GLU A 121 -4.83 -18.30 -13.90
C GLU A 121 -4.76 -16.76 -14.12
N VAL A 122 -5.83 -16.05 -13.75
CA VAL A 122 -5.89 -14.58 -13.88
C VAL A 122 -4.86 -13.91 -12.97
N VAL A 123 -4.72 -14.37 -11.72
CA VAL A 123 -3.72 -13.82 -10.79
C VAL A 123 -2.30 -13.99 -11.34
N ASP A 124 -1.96 -15.20 -11.79
CA ASP A 124 -0.63 -15.50 -12.33
C ASP A 124 -0.30 -14.62 -13.54
N GLN A 125 -1.28 -14.38 -14.41
CA GLN A 125 -1.12 -13.50 -15.57
C GLN A 125 -0.94 -12.04 -15.15
N GLN A 126 -1.77 -11.54 -14.22
CA GLN A 126 -1.74 -10.14 -13.78
C GLN A 126 -0.48 -9.79 -12.97
N LEU A 127 0.13 -10.76 -12.27
CA LEU A 127 1.38 -10.56 -11.54
C LEU A 127 2.55 -10.12 -12.41
N THR A 128 2.50 -10.37 -13.72
CA THR A 128 3.52 -9.86 -14.67
C THR A 128 3.47 -8.35 -14.84
N GLY A 129 2.28 -7.75 -14.67
CA GLY A 129 2.01 -6.31 -14.77
C GLY A 129 2.16 -5.52 -13.46
N THR A 130 2.67 -6.15 -12.39
CA THR A 130 2.83 -5.46 -11.10
C THR A 130 3.75 -4.25 -11.19
N LYS A 131 3.35 -3.16 -10.52
CA LYS A 131 4.12 -1.92 -10.46
C LYS A 131 5.00 -1.88 -9.21
N THR A 132 6.28 -1.56 -9.38
CA THR A 132 7.18 -1.30 -8.25
C THR A 132 6.94 0.12 -7.74
N ILE A 133 6.54 0.24 -6.47
CA ILE A 133 6.26 1.52 -5.80
C ILE A 133 7.34 1.95 -4.81
N CYS A 134 8.19 1.02 -4.39
CA CYS A 134 9.37 1.32 -3.59
C CYS A 134 10.48 0.31 -3.93
N GLU A 135 11.72 0.81 -4.05
CA GLU A 135 12.91 -0.02 -4.16
C GLU A 135 14.07 0.66 -3.42
N LYS A 136 14.70 -0.05 -2.50
CA LYS A 136 15.87 0.42 -1.76
C LYS A 136 16.93 -0.66 -1.73
N MET A 137 18.15 -0.30 -2.14
CA MET A 137 19.31 -1.21 -2.10
C MET A 137 20.26 -0.76 -1.00
N MET A 138 20.65 -1.72 -0.14
CA MET A 138 21.58 -1.49 0.96
C MET A 138 22.74 -2.48 0.85
N LYS A 139 23.93 -2.03 1.25
CA LYS A 139 25.11 -2.92 1.41
C LYS A 139 25.36 -3.15 2.90
N VAL A 140 25.47 -4.39 3.30
CA VAL A 140 25.80 -4.79 4.67
C VAL A 140 27.32 -4.77 4.81
N ASN A 141 27.86 -3.78 5.53
CA ASN A 141 29.31 -3.57 5.61
C ASN A 141 30.05 -4.74 6.26
N SER A 142 29.42 -5.44 7.22
CA SER A 142 30.03 -6.57 7.94
C SER A 142 30.18 -7.83 7.10
N THR A 143 29.25 -8.08 6.16
CA THR A 143 29.24 -9.29 5.33
C THR A 143 29.56 -9.03 3.87
N GLY A 144 29.49 -7.77 3.42
CA GLY A 144 29.61 -7.39 2.01
C GLY A 144 28.34 -7.70 1.18
N ASN A 145 27.32 -8.31 1.76
CA ASN A 145 26.08 -8.66 1.08
C ASN A 145 25.26 -7.41 0.70
N TYR A 146 24.42 -7.57 -0.30
CA TYR A 146 23.41 -6.60 -0.68
C TYR A 146 22.03 -7.04 -0.18
N LYS A 147 21.27 -6.10 0.40
CA LYS A 147 19.86 -6.23 0.76
C LYS A 147 19.03 -5.33 -0.14
N CYS A 148 18.06 -5.92 -0.84
CA CYS A 148 17.10 -5.18 -1.63
C CYS A 148 15.73 -5.24 -0.95
N TYR A 149 15.17 -4.09 -0.64
CA TYR A 149 13.81 -3.93 -0.14
C TYR A 149 12.94 -3.45 -1.28
N VAL A 150 11.81 -4.10 -1.51
CA VAL A 150 10.87 -3.72 -2.55
C VAL A 150 9.45 -3.69 -2.01
N ALA A 151 8.63 -2.81 -2.58
CA ALA A 151 7.18 -2.89 -2.48
C ALA A 151 6.59 -2.81 -3.89
N ILE A 152 5.60 -3.65 -4.15
CA ILE A 152 4.89 -3.73 -5.43
C ILE A 152 3.39 -3.58 -5.21
N GLU A 153 2.68 -3.15 -6.24
CA GLU A 153 1.23 -3.04 -6.22
C GLU A 153 0.58 -3.60 -7.49
N LEU A 154 -0.66 -4.01 -7.35
CA LEU A 154 -1.57 -4.40 -8.42
C LEU A 154 -2.93 -3.77 -8.20
N SER A 155 -3.51 -3.18 -9.25
CA SER A 155 -4.83 -2.55 -9.19
C SER A 155 -5.94 -3.59 -9.00
N ALA A 156 -6.82 -3.36 -8.00
CA ALA A 156 -8.01 -4.18 -7.80
C ALA A 156 -8.97 -4.09 -8.99
N GLN A 157 -9.06 -2.92 -9.65
CA GLN A 157 -9.91 -2.73 -10.82
C GLN A 157 -9.38 -3.47 -12.05
N GLU A 158 -8.07 -3.48 -12.27
CA GLU A 158 -7.45 -4.26 -13.35
C GLU A 158 -7.67 -5.75 -13.14
N LEU A 159 -7.50 -6.22 -11.92
CA LEU A 159 -7.78 -7.60 -11.54
C LEU A 159 -9.25 -7.96 -11.79
N LEU A 160 -10.20 -7.14 -11.34
CA LEU A 160 -11.63 -7.36 -11.56
C LEU A 160 -11.98 -7.41 -13.06
N SER A 161 -11.39 -6.52 -13.86
CA SER A 161 -11.60 -6.49 -15.31
C SER A 161 -11.09 -7.76 -15.98
N ALA A 162 -9.91 -8.25 -15.58
CA ALA A 162 -9.35 -9.50 -16.10
C ALA A 162 -10.20 -10.72 -15.68
N TYR A 163 -10.75 -10.72 -14.47
CA TYR A 163 -11.71 -11.74 -14.05
C TYR A 163 -12.98 -11.71 -14.90
N ASN A 164 -13.56 -10.53 -15.13
CA ASN A 164 -14.75 -10.40 -15.95
C ASN A 164 -14.53 -10.94 -17.37
N GLU A 165 -13.41 -10.58 -18.00
CA GLU A 165 -13.05 -11.07 -19.32
C GLU A 165 -12.94 -12.60 -19.34
N ARG A 166 -12.25 -13.17 -18.37
CA ARG A 166 -12.00 -14.62 -18.30
C ARG A 166 -13.26 -15.42 -17.97
N LEU A 167 -14.07 -14.95 -17.00
CA LEU A 167 -15.30 -15.63 -16.60
C LEU A 167 -16.40 -15.55 -17.67
N SER A 168 -16.55 -14.40 -18.34
CA SER A 168 -17.53 -14.23 -19.41
C SER A 168 -17.18 -15.02 -20.69
N SER A 169 -15.91 -15.36 -20.88
CA SER A 169 -15.44 -16.14 -22.01
C SER A 169 -15.45 -17.67 -21.76
N ASP A 170 -15.59 -18.12 -20.50
CA ASP A 170 -15.63 -19.55 -20.17
C ASP A 170 -16.99 -20.14 -20.58
N GLU A 171 -16.98 -21.21 -21.39
CA GLU A 171 -18.17 -21.81 -21.97
C GLU A 171 -19.15 -22.36 -20.91
N ARG A 172 -18.65 -22.81 -19.76
CA ARG A 172 -19.48 -23.39 -18.69
C ARG A 172 -20.02 -22.36 -17.73
N LEU A 173 -19.18 -21.36 -17.38
CA LEU A 173 -19.54 -20.37 -16.38
C LEU A 173 -20.35 -19.20 -16.93
N ARG A 174 -20.16 -18.83 -18.19
CA ARG A 174 -20.80 -17.64 -18.81
C ARG A 174 -22.33 -17.63 -18.72
N ILE A 175 -22.97 -18.82 -18.65
CA ILE A 175 -24.43 -18.96 -18.60
C ILE A 175 -24.96 -18.48 -17.24
N ASP A 176 -24.26 -18.80 -16.16
CA ASP A 176 -24.66 -18.47 -14.79
C ASP A 176 -23.89 -17.28 -14.21
N TYR A 177 -22.94 -16.72 -14.98
CA TYR A 177 -22.13 -15.58 -14.56
C TYR A 177 -22.92 -14.27 -14.65
N ASP A 178 -22.98 -13.57 -13.53
CA ASP A 178 -23.58 -12.25 -13.36
C ASP A 178 -22.49 -11.28 -12.91
N TYR A 179 -22.03 -10.44 -13.84
CA TYR A 179 -20.94 -9.49 -13.60
C TYR A 179 -21.26 -8.49 -12.49
N GLU A 180 -22.47 -7.91 -12.49
CA GLU A 180 -22.80 -6.89 -11.49
C GLU A 180 -22.81 -7.47 -10.08
N LYS A 181 -23.32 -8.68 -9.91
CA LYS A 181 -23.32 -9.39 -8.65
C LYS A 181 -21.92 -9.81 -8.20
N PHE A 182 -21.09 -10.27 -9.15
CA PHE A 182 -19.70 -10.61 -8.87
C PHE A 182 -18.90 -9.37 -8.45
N LYS A 183 -19.06 -8.26 -9.19
CA LYS A 183 -18.43 -6.98 -8.89
C LYS A 183 -18.84 -6.45 -7.52
N GLU A 184 -20.14 -6.45 -7.19
CA GLU A 184 -20.62 -6.05 -5.88
C GLU A 184 -19.97 -6.88 -4.75
N THR A 185 -19.87 -8.20 -4.96
CA THR A 185 -19.24 -9.10 -4.00
C THR A 185 -17.74 -8.81 -3.86
N PHE A 186 -17.05 -8.57 -4.98
CA PHE A 186 -15.64 -8.20 -5.00
C PHE A 186 -15.40 -6.89 -4.25
N GLU A 187 -16.16 -5.85 -4.54
CA GLU A 187 -16.04 -4.53 -3.90
C GLU A 187 -16.30 -4.61 -2.39
N LYS A 188 -17.29 -5.38 -1.96
CA LYS A 188 -17.55 -5.63 -0.53
C LYS A 188 -16.38 -6.32 0.17
N GLU A 189 -15.76 -7.31 -0.48
CA GLU A 189 -14.60 -7.99 0.08
C GLU A 189 -13.36 -7.09 0.11
N MET A 190 -13.18 -6.21 -0.88
CA MET A 190 -12.10 -5.23 -0.89
C MET A 190 -12.29 -4.17 0.20
N GLN A 191 -13.52 -3.71 0.44
CA GLN A 191 -13.81 -2.74 1.49
C GLN A 191 -13.38 -3.23 2.87
N LYS A 192 -13.53 -4.52 3.19
CA LYS A 192 -13.07 -5.12 4.45
C LYS A 192 -11.56 -5.00 4.68
N LEU A 193 -10.77 -4.69 3.66
CA LEU A 193 -9.32 -4.47 3.80
C LEU A 193 -9.00 -3.04 4.27
N SER A 194 -9.86 -2.08 3.95
CA SER A 194 -9.69 -0.69 4.38
C SER A 194 -10.15 -0.46 5.83
N ASP A 195 -10.96 -1.36 6.37
CA ASP A 195 -11.56 -1.22 7.70
C ASP A 195 -10.66 -1.85 8.81
N ARG A 196 -9.45 -2.27 8.46
CA ARG A 196 -8.43 -2.80 9.38
C ARG A 196 -7.39 -1.74 9.69
#